data_0e45c0e707199dbbc83dbbd4ef7187b2
#
_entry.id   0e45c0e707199dbbc83dbbd4ef7187b2
#
_cell.length_a   1.000
_cell.length_b   1.000
_cell.length_c   1.000
_cell.angle_alpha   90.00
_cell.angle_beta   90.00
_cell.angle_gamma   90.00
#
_symmetry.space_group_name_H-M   'P 1'
#
loop_
_entity.id
_entity.type
_entity.pdbx_description
1 polymer ?
#
loop_
_entity_poly.entity_id
_entity_poly.type
_entity_poly.pdbx_seq_one_letter_code
_entity_poly.pdbx_strand_id
1 'polypeptide(L)'
;CASTKLRLMSVEKSVKEIRATGLLVVFAALCTALSAGIITAVAGSPKPNPGSAFQNAIVEFELAVNSREVQAVLSQPTEELARARRTQFNYLNYADYLFMVCYSALNATIFLYVAALNRSRFRERFVGNAFIRFGLLLSFLMLAGDALENVQLLRLTSMPEPEMSSTIKALIIFTRIKWGALFTAAILLGLAYASYSGRTGLLFVGFLYATAGSIGIMSLIVLSGRPLCEWGTLLLAVAWLVSAVHAGVRTFRRA
;
A
#
# COMPACT_ATOMS: atom_id res chain seq x y z
N CYS A 1 -44.34 -18.28 3.11
CA CYS A 1 -43.39 -19.22 3.75
C CYS A 1 -42.10 -19.41 2.93
N ALA A 2 -42.14 -19.71 1.62
CA ALA A 2 -40.93 -19.90 0.78
C ALA A 2 -40.09 -18.62 0.63
N SER A 3 -40.73 -17.47 0.43
CA SER A 3 -40.07 -16.17 0.30
C SER A 3 -39.28 -15.78 1.56
N THR A 4 -39.85 -16.07 2.75
CA THR A 4 -39.18 -15.77 4.04
C THR A 4 -37.94 -16.64 4.25
N LYS A 5 -38.00 -17.93 3.90
CA LYS A 5 -36.91 -18.89 3.99
C LYS A 5 -35.71 -18.46 3.06
N LEU A 6 -36.02 -18.10 1.80
CA LEU A 6 -35.01 -17.57 0.86
C LEU A 6 -34.33 -16.29 1.36
N ARG A 7 -35.11 -15.39 1.97
CA ARG A 7 -34.57 -14.14 2.54
C ARG A 7 -33.65 -14.41 3.74
N LEU A 8 -34.02 -15.32 4.62
CA LEU A 8 -33.20 -15.73 5.76
C LEU A 8 -31.86 -16.36 5.30
N MET A 9 -31.92 -17.28 4.33
CA MET A 9 -30.71 -17.91 3.77
C MET A 9 -29.78 -16.90 3.11
N SER A 10 -30.29 -15.87 2.43
CA SER A 10 -29.48 -14.82 1.81
C SER A 10 -28.78 -13.92 2.86
N VAL A 11 -29.47 -13.62 3.96
CA VAL A 11 -28.90 -12.83 5.08
C VAL A 11 -27.80 -13.62 5.77
N GLU A 12 -28.03 -14.90 6.08
CA GLU A 12 -27.05 -15.77 6.72
C GLU A 12 -25.78 -15.91 5.87
N LYS A 13 -25.92 -16.11 4.56
CA LYS A 13 -24.79 -16.16 3.63
C LYS A 13 -23.98 -14.85 3.64
N SER A 14 -24.66 -13.71 3.61
CA SER A 14 -24.00 -12.39 3.66
C SER A 14 -23.23 -12.18 4.97
N VAL A 15 -23.79 -12.60 6.10
CA VAL A 15 -23.12 -12.49 7.41
C VAL A 15 -21.84 -13.36 7.46
N LYS A 16 -21.93 -14.61 6.99
CA LYS A 16 -20.76 -15.52 6.92
C LYS A 16 -19.65 -14.95 6.05
N GLU A 17 -20.01 -14.36 4.92
CA GLU A 17 -19.03 -13.75 4.00
C GLU A 17 -18.35 -12.52 4.59
N ILE A 18 -19.09 -11.61 5.24
CA ILE A 18 -18.52 -10.44 5.93
C ILE A 18 -17.57 -10.91 7.05
N ARG A 19 -17.93 -11.95 7.78
CA ARG A 19 -17.07 -12.50 8.84
C ARG A 19 -15.78 -13.10 8.28
N ALA A 20 -15.87 -13.92 7.24
CA ALA A 20 -14.72 -14.55 6.61
C ALA A 20 -13.75 -13.50 6.03
N THR A 21 -14.26 -12.54 5.25
CA THR A 21 -13.44 -11.46 4.69
C THR A 21 -12.88 -10.54 5.76
N GLY A 22 -13.62 -10.27 6.83
CA GLY A 22 -13.14 -9.49 7.98
C GLY A 22 -11.97 -10.16 8.70
N LEU A 23 -12.01 -11.49 8.88
CA LEU A 23 -10.88 -12.26 9.44
C LEU A 23 -9.64 -12.15 8.55
N LEU A 24 -9.81 -12.25 7.24
CA LEU A 24 -8.69 -12.09 6.28
C LEU A 24 -8.05 -10.70 6.38
N VAL A 25 -8.85 -9.64 6.53
CA VAL A 25 -8.32 -8.27 6.71
C VAL A 25 -7.49 -8.17 8.00
N VAL A 26 -8.00 -8.68 9.13
CA VAL A 26 -7.29 -8.65 10.41
C VAL A 26 -5.98 -9.42 10.31
N PHE A 27 -6.01 -10.63 9.75
CA PHE A 27 -4.81 -11.46 9.57
C PHE A 27 -3.77 -10.77 8.67
N ALA A 28 -4.19 -10.25 7.51
CA ALA A 28 -3.29 -9.56 6.59
C ALA A 28 -2.70 -8.27 7.21
N ALA A 29 -3.48 -7.54 8.01
CA ALA A 29 -2.99 -6.36 8.74
C ALA A 29 -1.92 -6.73 9.77
N LEU A 30 -2.12 -7.81 10.51
CA LEU A 30 -1.12 -8.32 11.46
C LEU A 30 0.17 -8.76 10.74
N CYS A 31 0.06 -9.48 9.62
CA CYS A 31 1.22 -9.85 8.81
C CYS A 31 1.97 -8.61 8.28
N THR A 32 1.25 -7.59 7.83
CA THR A 32 1.84 -6.33 7.37
C THR A 32 2.57 -5.60 8.51
N ALA A 33 1.97 -5.50 9.69
CA ALA A 33 2.60 -4.87 10.84
C ALA A 33 3.84 -5.64 11.30
N LEU A 34 3.78 -6.98 11.34
CA LEU A 34 4.92 -7.82 11.70
C LEU A 34 6.06 -7.70 10.68
N SER A 35 5.77 -7.71 9.38
CA SER A 35 6.80 -7.56 8.35
C SER A 35 7.45 -6.19 8.39
N ALA A 36 6.71 -5.10 8.64
CA ALA A 36 7.27 -3.77 8.87
C ALA A 36 8.18 -3.73 10.10
N GLY A 37 7.79 -4.41 11.19
CA GLY A 37 8.62 -4.57 12.40
C GLY A 37 9.92 -5.33 12.11
N ILE A 38 9.87 -6.40 11.31
CA ILE A 38 11.05 -7.17 10.89
C ILE A 38 12.01 -6.28 10.08
N ILE A 39 11.51 -5.51 9.10
CA ILE A 39 12.34 -4.57 8.33
C ILE A 39 13.09 -3.62 9.25
N THR A 40 12.36 -2.99 10.18
CA THR A 40 12.96 -2.04 11.13
C THR A 40 14.00 -2.71 12.04
N ALA A 41 13.74 -3.94 12.49
CA ALA A 41 14.66 -4.68 13.35
C ALA A 41 15.94 -5.15 12.61
N VAL A 42 15.81 -5.57 11.34
CA VAL A 42 16.93 -6.13 10.56
C VAL A 42 17.84 -5.04 9.97
N ALA A 43 17.27 -3.98 9.43
CA ALA A 43 18.01 -2.97 8.69
C ALA A 43 18.02 -1.58 9.33
N GLY A 44 17.23 -1.41 10.40
CA GLY A 44 17.05 -0.09 11.03
C GLY A 44 16.25 0.87 10.13
N SER A 45 16.31 2.15 10.46
CA SER A 45 15.69 3.23 9.68
C SER A 45 16.76 4.20 9.21
N PRO A 46 17.24 4.09 7.96
CA PRO A 46 18.23 5.03 7.44
C PRO A 46 17.64 6.43 7.43
N LYS A 47 18.43 7.38 7.94
CA LYS A 47 18.03 8.80 7.94
C LYS A 47 18.28 9.41 6.56
N PRO A 48 17.43 10.31 6.08
CA PRO A 48 17.71 11.13 4.92
C PRO A 48 18.99 11.95 5.13
N ASN A 49 19.62 12.36 4.05
CA ASN A 49 20.79 13.24 4.14
C ASN A 49 20.39 14.64 4.63
N PRO A 50 21.29 15.38 5.29
CA PRO A 50 21.04 16.75 5.70
C PRO A 50 20.58 17.62 4.51
N GLY A 51 19.48 18.34 4.68
CA GLY A 51 18.90 19.19 3.63
C GLY A 51 17.94 18.49 2.67
N SER A 52 17.72 17.18 2.80
CA SER A 52 16.65 16.49 2.07
C SER A 52 15.28 16.99 2.49
N ALA A 53 14.35 17.11 1.53
CA ALA A 53 12.96 17.39 1.80
C ALA A 53 12.16 16.15 2.27
N PHE A 54 12.74 14.95 2.12
CA PHE A 54 12.15 13.69 2.58
C PHE A 54 12.44 13.45 4.05
N GLN A 55 11.52 12.77 4.73
CA GLN A 55 11.68 12.29 6.11
C GLN A 55 12.18 10.84 6.15
N ASN A 56 12.02 10.10 5.04
CA ASN A 56 12.38 8.71 4.90
C ASN A 56 13.35 8.50 3.72
N ALA A 57 14.55 8.03 4.02
CA ALA A 57 15.59 7.81 3.00
C ALA A 57 15.23 6.69 2.00
N ILE A 58 14.35 5.75 2.36
CA ILE A 58 13.88 4.70 1.45
C ILE A 58 13.00 5.33 0.38
N VAL A 59 12.03 6.14 0.76
CA VAL A 59 11.13 6.85 -0.16
C VAL A 59 11.93 7.84 -1.03
N GLU A 60 12.94 8.50 -0.47
CA GLU A 60 13.87 9.35 -1.22
C GLU A 60 14.62 8.57 -2.30
N PHE A 61 15.09 7.36 -1.99
CA PHE A 61 15.78 6.49 -2.94
C PHE A 61 14.85 5.96 -4.04
N GLU A 62 13.67 5.49 -3.69
CA GLU A 62 12.64 5.01 -4.62
C GLU A 62 12.20 6.10 -5.62
N LEU A 63 12.10 7.34 -5.16
CA LEU A 63 11.66 8.47 -5.97
C LEU A 63 12.80 9.24 -6.66
N ALA A 64 14.04 8.74 -6.62
CA ALA A 64 15.16 9.32 -7.32
C ALA A 64 14.96 9.26 -8.84
N VAL A 65 15.23 10.37 -9.54
CA VAL A 65 14.99 10.50 -10.99
C VAL A 65 16.26 10.68 -11.83
N ASN A 66 17.43 10.80 -11.16
CA ASN A 66 18.73 10.95 -11.82
C ASN A 66 19.87 10.40 -10.94
N SER A 67 21.04 10.20 -11.54
CA SER A 67 22.20 9.65 -10.85
C SER A 67 22.68 10.50 -9.67
N ARG A 68 22.55 11.84 -9.75
CA ARG A 68 22.90 12.74 -8.68
C ARG A 68 22.05 12.50 -7.43
N GLU A 69 20.74 12.31 -7.59
CA GLU A 69 19.84 12.00 -6.47
C GLU A 69 20.17 10.62 -5.87
N VAL A 70 20.40 9.61 -6.71
CA VAL A 70 20.84 8.28 -6.25
C VAL A 70 22.11 8.36 -5.44
N GLN A 71 23.13 9.09 -5.98
CA GLN A 71 24.40 9.29 -5.27
C GLN A 71 24.21 10.10 -3.98
N ALA A 72 23.37 11.11 -3.98
CA ALA A 72 23.06 11.87 -2.77
C ALA A 72 22.52 10.98 -1.65
N VAL A 73 21.64 10.01 -1.97
CA VAL A 73 21.11 9.05 -0.99
C VAL A 73 22.19 8.09 -0.48
N LEU A 74 23.06 7.60 -1.36
CA LEU A 74 24.02 6.52 -1.05
C LEU A 74 25.36 7.04 -0.52
N SER A 75 25.76 8.30 -0.82
CA SER A 75 27.03 8.88 -0.40
C SER A 75 27.07 9.13 1.10
N GLN A 76 28.28 9.02 1.65
CA GLN A 76 28.60 9.32 3.04
C GLN A 76 30.01 9.95 3.10
N PRO A 77 30.39 10.63 4.20
CA PRO A 77 31.70 11.31 4.32
C PRO A 77 32.92 10.41 4.11
N THR A 78 32.79 9.12 4.40
CA THR A 78 33.88 8.14 4.19
C THR A 78 33.36 6.97 3.35
N GLU A 79 34.28 6.29 2.62
CA GLU A 79 33.91 5.11 1.81
C GLU A 79 33.42 3.95 2.68
N GLU A 80 33.93 3.82 3.88
CA GLU A 80 33.45 2.80 4.83
C GLU A 80 31.98 3.01 5.20
N LEU A 81 31.61 4.24 5.56
CA LEU A 81 30.22 4.61 5.87
C LEU A 81 29.32 4.48 4.63
N ALA A 82 29.82 4.84 3.44
CA ALA A 82 29.07 4.67 2.21
C ALA A 82 28.80 3.19 1.89
N ARG A 83 29.78 2.31 2.13
CA ARG A 83 29.62 0.87 1.99
C ARG A 83 28.62 0.32 3.00
N ALA A 84 28.72 0.71 4.26
CA ALA A 84 27.77 0.34 5.30
C ALA A 84 26.33 0.76 4.93
N ARG A 85 26.16 1.98 4.40
CA ARG A 85 24.87 2.49 3.94
C ARG A 85 24.30 1.68 2.77
N ARG A 86 25.10 1.37 1.75
CA ARG A 86 24.67 0.50 0.63
C ARG A 86 24.24 -0.87 1.12
N THR A 87 24.99 -1.45 2.05
CA THR A 87 24.65 -2.74 2.68
C THR A 87 23.32 -2.65 3.44
N GLN A 88 23.09 -1.58 4.17
CA GLN A 88 21.82 -1.32 4.87
C GLN A 88 20.64 -1.26 3.89
N PHE A 89 20.78 -0.52 2.78
CA PHE A 89 19.74 -0.47 1.75
C PHE A 89 19.48 -1.82 1.10
N ASN A 90 20.52 -2.64 0.89
CA ASN A 90 20.34 -3.99 0.37
C ASN A 90 19.53 -4.87 1.33
N TYR A 91 19.81 -4.84 2.64
CA TYR A 91 19.01 -5.57 3.62
C TYR A 91 17.57 -5.09 3.68
N LEU A 92 17.34 -3.78 3.57
CA LEU A 92 15.98 -3.20 3.49
C LEU A 92 15.24 -3.77 2.28
N ASN A 93 15.82 -3.69 1.10
CA ASN A 93 15.21 -4.17 -0.14
C ASN A 93 14.95 -5.69 -0.11
N TYR A 94 15.82 -6.50 0.51
CA TYR A 94 15.55 -7.94 0.68
C TYR A 94 14.40 -8.21 1.67
N ALA A 95 14.37 -7.50 2.79
CA ALA A 95 13.31 -7.66 3.78
C ALA A 95 11.96 -7.13 3.25
N ASP A 96 11.98 -6.14 2.35
CA ASP A 96 10.79 -5.55 1.75
C ASP A 96 9.99 -6.55 0.89
N TYR A 97 10.63 -7.59 0.32
CA TYR A 97 9.89 -8.64 -0.40
C TYR A 97 8.80 -9.31 0.45
N LEU A 98 9.01 -9.47 1.75
CA LEU A 98 7.99 -9.97 2.65
C LEU A 98 6.90 -8.91 2.89
N PHE A 99 7.29 -7.67 3.12
CA PHE A 99 6.36 -6.58 3.39
C PHE A 99 5.45 -6.30 2.22
N MET A 100 5.99 -6.25 0.98
CA MET A 100 5.18 -6.00 -0.22
C MET A 100 4.12 -7.08 -0.46
N VAL A 101 4.40 -8.35 -0.18
CA VAL A 101 3.40 -9.42 -0.23
C VAL A 101 2.30 -9.19 0.81
N CYS A 102 2.68 -8.85 2.05
CA CYS A 102 1.74 -8.65 3.14
C CYS A 102 0.81 -7.46 2.90
N TYR A 103 1.32 -6.28 2.53
CA TYR A 103 0.47 -5.12 2.32
C TYR A 103 -0.37 -5.20 1.03
N SER A 104 0.13 -5.89 -0.01
CA SER A 104 -0.66 -6.15 -1.21
C SER A 104 -1.82 -7.11 -0.93
N ALA A 105 -1.58 -8.14 -0.12
CA ALA A 105 -2.64 -9.04 0.37
C ALA A 105 -3.64 -8.27 1.26
N LEU A 106 -3.16 -7.38 2.14
CA LEU A 106 -4.03 -6.52 2.95
C LEU A 106 -4.94 -5.67 2.06
N ASN A 107 -4.38 -5.01 1.05
CA ASN A 107 -5.16 -4.21 0.12
C ASN A 107 -6.23 -5.06 -0.60
N ALA A 108 -5.86 -6.22 -1.14
CA ALA A 108 -6.78 -7.15 -1.79
C ALA A 108 -7.91 -7.61 -0.85
N THR A 109 -7.58 -7.98 0.39
CA THR A 109 -8.58 -8.44 1.37
C THR A 109 -9.54 -7.31 1.80
N ILE A 110 -9.07 -6.05 1.87
CA ILE A 110 -9.94 -4.89 2.12
C ILE A 110 -10.94 -4.72 0.96
N PHE A 111 -10.53 -4.87 -0.30
CA PHE A 111 -11.47 -4.83 -1.43
C PHE A 111 -12.56 -5.91 -1.32
N LEU A 112 -12.19 -7.14 -0.97
CA LEU A 112 -13.15 -8.22 -0.75
C LEU A 112 -14.10 -7.92 0.42
N TYR A 113 -13.59 -7.38 1.51
CA TYR A 113 -14.37 -7.00 2.68
C TYR A 113 -15.37 -5.89 2.38
N VAL A 114 -14.92 -4.81 1.70
CA VAL A 114 -15.77 -3.70 1.31
C VAL A 114 -16.84 -4.14 0.31
N ALA A 115 -16.51 -5.03 -0.62
CA ALA A 115 -17.48 -5.62 -1.53
C ALA A 115 -18.55 -6.47 -0.79
N ALA A 116 -18.14 -7.25 0.22
CA ALA A 116 -19.05 -8.00 1.06
C ALA A 116 -19.99 -7.08 1.86
N LEU A 117 -19.47 -5.96 2.40
CA LEU A 117 -20.27 -4.94 3.08
C LEU A 117 -21.31 -4.29 2.17
N ASN A 118 -20.96 -4.05 0.91
CA ASN A 118 -21.80 -3.34 -0.06
C ASN A 118 -22.67 -4.26 -0.91
N ARG A 119 -22.61 -5.60 -0.72
CA ARG A 119 -23.32 -6.58 -1.57
C ARG A 119 -24.83 -6.33 -1.66
N SER A 120 -25.48 -5.88 -0.59
CA SER A 120 -26.91 -5.54 -0.58
C SER A 120 -27.24 -4.27 -1.38
N ARG A 121 -26.24 -3.43 -1.65
CA ARG A 121 -26.38 -2.13 -2.34
C ARG A 121 -25.86 -2.19 -3.78
N PHE A 122 -24.80 -2.95 -4.05
CA PHE A 122 -24.43 -3.30 -5.42
C PHE A 122 -25.46 -4.27 -6.00
N ARG A 123 -26.66 -3.73 -6.22
CA ARG A 123 -27.85 -4.47 -6.71
C ARG A 123 -27.57 -5.19 -8.04
N GLU A 124 -26.58 -4.74 -8.77
CA GLU A 124 -26.08 -5.36 -9.99
C GLU A 124 -24.79 -6.14 -9.69
N ARG A 125 -24.86 -7.45 -9.82
CA ARG A 125 -23.71 -8.36 -9.68
C ARG A 125 -22.49 -7.93 -10.53
N PHE A 126 -22.74 -7.24 -11.65
CA PHE A 126 -21.71 -6.76 -12.56
C PHE A 126 -20.81 -5.71 -11.91
N VAL A 127 -21.36 -4.67 -11.29
CA VAL A 127 -20.59 -3.57 -10.65
C VAL A 127 -19.76 -4.10 -9.49
N GLY A 128 -20.32 -4.97 -8.64
CA GLY A 128 -19.58 -5.57 -7.53
C GLY A 128 -18.41 -6.44 -7.99
N ASN A 129 -18.61 -7.24 -9.05
CA ASN A 129 -17.55 -8.07 -9.62
C ASN A 129 -16.46 -7.23 -10.32
N ALA A 130 -16.83 -6.16 -11.03
CA ALA A 130 -15.88 -5.26 -11.66
C ALA A 130 -15.00 -4.55 -10.61
N PHE A 131 -15.61 -4.05 -9.52
CA PHE A 131 -14.89 -3.45 -8.40
C PHE A 131 -13.86 -4.40 -7.79
N ILE A 132 -14.26 -5.67 -7.50
CA ILE A 132 -13.35 -6.67 -6.95
C ILE A 132 -12.20 -6.94 -7.94
N ARG A 133 -12.52 -7.24 -9.21
CA ARG A 133 -11.50 -7.56 -10.22
C ARG A 133 -10.50 -6.42 -10.38
N PHE A 134 -10.97 -5.18 -10.42
CA PHE A 134 -10.11 -4.01 -10.55
C PHE A 134 -9.27 -3.79 -9.29
N GLY A 135 -9.83 -3.97 -8.10
CA GLY A 135 -9.10 -3.91 -6.85
C GLY A 135 -8.00 -4.97 -6.73
N LEU A 136 -8.28 -6.21 -7.16
CA LEU A 136 -7.30 -7.29 -7.20
C LEU A 136 -6.21 -7.02 -8.24
N LEU A 137 -6.57 -6.47 -9.42
CA LEU A 137 -5.59 -6.05 -10.43
C LEU A 137 -4.66 -4.97 -9.89
N LEU A 138 -5.19 -3.94 -9.21
CA LEU A 138 -4.36 -2.90 -8.59
C LEU A 138 -3.45 -3.47 -7.51
N SER A 139 -3.93 -4.40 -6.68
CA SER A 139 -3.11 -5.07 -5.67
C SER A 139 -1.99 -5.91 -6.30
N PHE A 140 -2.24 -6.55 -7.44
CA PHE A 140 -1.22 -7.26 -8.21
C PHE A 140 -0.21 -6.30 -8.86
N LEU A 141 -0.66 -5.21 -9.48
CA LEU A 141 0.23 -4.19 -10.07
C LEU A 141 1.13 -3.55 -9.02
N MET A 142 0.60 -3.30 -7.83
CA MET A 142 1.35 -2.80 -6.68
C MET A 142 2.46 -3.78 -6.30
N LEU A 143 2.13 -5.07 -6.13
CA LEU A 143 3.10 -6.13 -5.82
C LEU A 143 4.16 -6.28 -6.91
N ALA A 144 3.77 -6.35 -8.18
CA ALA A 144 4.68 -6.52 -9.30
C ALA A 144 5.58 -5.29 -9.50
N GLY A 145 5.01 -4.08 -9.37
CA GLY A 145 5.76 -2.83 -9.46
C GLY A 145 6.83 -2.74 -8.38
N ASP A 146 6.48 -3.08 -7.14
CA ASP A 146 7.39 -3.07 -6.01
C ASP A 146 8.51 -4.11 -6.15
N ALA A 147 8.18 -5.34 -6.55
CA ALA A 147 9.18 -6.38 -6.79
C ALA A 147 10.20 -5.97 -7.85
N LEU A 148 9.75 -5.37 -8.95
CA LEU A 148 10.62 -4.91 -10.04
C LEU A 148 11.39 -3.63 -9.65
N GLU A 149 10.81 -2.76 -8.83
CA GLU A 149 11.48 -1.61 -8.22
C GLU A 149 12.65 -2.06 -7.36
N ASN A 150 12.43 -2.99 -6.43
CA ASN A 150 13.47 -3.53 -5.54
C ASN A 150 14.64 -4.13 -6.32
N VAL A 151 14.40 -4.79 -7.47
CA VAL A 151 15.47 -5.25 -8.36
C VAL A 151 16.32 -4.07 -8.86
N GLN A 152 15.70 -2.94 -9.22
CA GLN A 152 16.45 -1.77 -9.68
C GLN A 152 17.23 -1.10 -8.55
N LEU A 153 16.63 -0.97 -7.36
CA LEU A 153 17.28 -0.41 -6.18
C LEU A 153 18.52 -1.23 -5.79
N LEU A 154 18.41 -2.57 -5.78
CA LEU A 154 19.54 -3.48 -5.52
C LEU A 154 20.67 -3.33 -6.56
N ARG A 155 20.34 -3.11 -7.84
CA ARG A 155 21.33 -2.83 -8.88
C ARG A 155 22.04 -1.51 -8.64
N LEU A 156 21.30 -0.45 -8.32
CA LEU A 156 21.84 0.90 -8.10
C LEU A 156 22.82 0.98 -6.92
N THR A 157 22.68 0.12 -5.91
CA THR A 157 23.64 0.08 -4.77
C THR A 157 25.03 -0.43 -5.15
N SER A 158 25.15 -1.20 -6.25
CA SER A 158 26.40 -1.84 -6.71
C SER A 158 26.96 -1.26 -8.00
N MET A 159 26.20 -0.43 -8.72
CA MET A 159 26.50 0.02 -10.07
C MET A 159 27.30 1.34 -10.07
N PRO A 160 28.32 1.50 -10.94
CA PRO A 160 29.01 2.78 -11.12
C PRO A 160 28.10 3.81 -11.80
N GLU A 161 28.32 5.09 -11.50
CA GLU A 161 27.45 6.20 -11.93
C GLU A 161 27.18 6.25 -13.44
N PRO A 162 28.17 6.04 -14.35
CA PRO A 162 27.93 6.11 -15.80
C PRO A 162 26.90 5.11 -16.30
N GLU A 163 26.74 3.98 -15.60
CA GLU A 163 25.87 2.87 -16.02
C GLU A 163 24.45 2.97 -15.45
N MET A 164 24.19 3.93 -14.55
CA MET A 164 22.90 4.02 -13.82
C MET A 164 21.72 4.45 -14.68
N SER A 165 21.91 5.10 -15.81
CA SER A 165 20.86 5.78 -16.58
C SER A 165 19.70 4.87 -16.98
N SER A 166 19.96 3.66 -17.49
CA SER A 166 18.92 2.71 -17.89
C SER A 166 18.18 2.13 -16.70
N THR A 167 18.90 1.84 -15.62
CA THR A 167 18.35 1.31 -14.37
C THR A 167 17.43 2.34 -13.68
N ILE A 168 17.82 3.62 -13.69
CA ILE A 168 16.99 4.72 -13.16
C ILE A 168 15.71 4.88 -13.98
N LYS A 169 15.77 4.80 -15.31
CA LYS A 169 14.55 4.84 -16.15
C LYS A 169 13.59 3.71 -15.81
N ALA A 170 14.11 2.50 -15.62
CA ALA A 170 13.31 1.36 -15.19
C ALA A 170 12.74 1.57 -13.77
N LEU A 171 13.56 2.07 -12.83
CA LEU A 171 13.11 2.43 -11.49
C LEU A 171 11.92 3.37 -11.54
N ILE A 172 12.01 4.48 -12.27
CA ILE A 172 10.92 5.47 -12.40
C ILE A 172 9.63 4.82 -12.88
N ILE A 173 9.70 3.89 -13.85
CA ILE A 173 8.51 3.21 -14.38
C ILE A 173 7.90 2.33 -13.30
N PHE A 174 8.68 1.48 -12.64
CA PHE A 174 8.17 0.53 -11.66
C PHE A 174 7.67 1.23 -10.39
N THR A 175 8.38 2.25 -9.93
CA THR A 175 7.93 3.14 -8.84
C THR A 175 6.58 3.79 -9.15
N ARG A 176 6.38 4.30 -10.36
CA ARG A 176 5.09 4.87 -10.77
C ARG A 176 3.98 3.84 -10.86
N ILE A 177 4.28 2.61 -11.31
CA ILE A 177 3.30 1.51 -11.33
C ILE A 177 2.89 1.15 -9.89
N LYS A 178 3.85 0.92 -8.99
CA LYS A 178 3.63 0.61 -7.57
C LYS A 178 2.77 1.67 -6.90
N TRP A 179 3.27 2.90 -6.83
CA TRP A 179 2.62 3.99 -6.12
C TRP A 179 1.31 4.44 -6.82
N GLY A 180 1.29 4.44 -8.15
CA GLY A 180 0.08 4.73 -8.92
C GLY A 180 -1.05 3.73 -8.63
N ALA A 181 -0.73 2.44 -8.62
CA ALA A 181 -1.70 1.40 -8.28
C ALA A 181 -2.17 1.53 -6.82
N LEU A 182 -1.25 1.77 -5.87
CA LEU A 182 -1.55 1.92 -4.45
C LEU A 182 -2.50 3.10 -4.19
N PHE A 183 -2.20 4.28 -4.71
CA PHE A 183 -3.01 5.47 -4.47
C PHE A 183 -4.33 5.46 -5.25
N THR A 184 -4.37 4.86 -6.45
CA THR A 184 -5.62 4.62 -7.17
C THR A 184 -6.52 3.65 -6.39
N ALA A 185 -5.96 2.59 -5.83
CA ALA A 185 -6.69 1.66 -4.97
C ALA A 185 -7.26 2.38 -3.74
N ALA A 186 -6.49 3.28 -3.13
CA ALA A 186 -6.95 4.09 -2.00
C ALA A 186 -8.15 4.96 -2.38
N ILE A 187 -8.12 5.68 -3.51
CA ILE A 187 -9.26 6.48 -3.99
C ILE A 187 -10.51 5.62 -4.17
N LEU A 188 -10.37 4.45 -4.81
CA LEU A 188 -11.50 3.54 -5.03
C LEU A 188 -12.08 3.01 -3.73
N LEU A 189 -11.24 2.62 -2.77
CA LEU A 189 -11.69 2.21 -1.43
C LEU A 189 -12.38 3.37 -0.71
N GLY A 190 -11.87 4.59 -0.84
CA GLY A 190 -12.48 5.79 -0.31
C GLY A 190 -13.92 5.99 -0.81
N LEU A 191 -14.11 5.93 -2.12
CA LEU A 191 -15.42 6.02 -2.77
C LEU A 191 -16.36 4.88 -2.34
N ALA A 192 -15.84 3.66 -2.23
CA ALA A 192 -16.63 2.51 -1.83
C ALA A 192 -17.06 2.57 -0.35
N TYR A 193 -16.21 3.03 0.56
CA TYR A 193 -16.58 3.29 1.95
C TYR A 193 -17.58 4.43 2.07
N ALA A 194 -17.41 5.52 1.33
CA ALA A 194 -18.33 6.65 1.30
C ALA A 194 -19.72 6.24 0.77
N SER A 195 -19.80 5.36 -0.24
CA SER A 195 -21.06 4.84 -0.75
C SER A 195 -21.83 3.97 0.24
N TYR A 196 -21.17 3.43 1.26
CA TYR A 196 -21.79 2.68 2.37
C TYR A 196 -22.48 3.63 3.37
N SER A 197 -23.13 4.67 2.90
CA SER A 197 -23.75 5.73 3.69
C SER A 197 -24.77 5.21 4.71
N GLY A 198 -24.79 5.80 5.87
CA GLY A 198 -25.65 5.53 7.01
C GLY A 198 -24.92 5.34 8.33
N ARG A 199 -23.56 5.33 8.33
CA ARG A 199 -22.76 5.30 9.55
C ARG A 199 -21.59 6.27 9.41
N THR A 200 -21.59 7.32 10.18
CA THR A 200 -20.60 8.41 10.19
C THR A 200 -19.14 7.91 10.26
N GLY A 201 -18.88 6.81 10.99
CA GLY A 201 -17.54 6.24 11.09
C GLY A 201 -16.99 5.68 9.78
N LEU A 202 -17.83 5.15 8.88
CA LEU A 202 -17.38 4.64 7.58
C LEU A 202 -17.14 5.76 6.56
N LEU A 203 -17.85 6.87 6.68
CA LEU A 203 -17.54 8.09 5.91
C LEU A 203 -16.16 8.63 6.25
N PHE A 204 -15.79 8.62 7.53
CA PHE A 204 -14.45 9.02 7.95
C PHE A 204 -13.36 8.12 7.37
N VAL A 205 -13.54 6.80 7.37
CA VAL A 205 -12.61 5.87 6.71
C VAL A 205 -12.50 6.15 5.23
N GLY A 206 -13.64 6.38 4.57
CA GLY A 206 -13.69 6.75 3.15
C GLY A 206 -12.92 8.04 2.87
N PHE A 207 -13.08 9.04 3.72
CA PHE A 207 -12.34 10.30 3.63
C PHE A 207 -10.82 10.11 3.78
N LEU A 208 -10.37 9.31 4.75
CA LEU A 208 -8.95 9.00 4.93
C LEU A 208 -8.33 8.38 3.68
N TYR A 209 -9.00 7.37 3.10
CA TYR A 209 -8.53 6.72 1.88
C TYR A 209 -8.50 7.68 0.69
N ALA A 210 -9.56 8.45 0.47
CA ALA A 210 -9.65 9.39 -0.64
C ALA A 210 -8.56 10.48 -0.53
N THR A 211 -8.34 11.02 0.66
CA THR A 211 -7.31 12.02 0.93
C THR A 211 -5.91 11.44 0.73
N ALA A 212 -5.62 10.25 1.29
CA ALA A 212 -4.35 9.56 1.09
C ALA A 212 -4.04 9.33 -0.39
N GLY A 213 -5.02 8.81 -1.13
CA GLY A 213 -4.88 8.55 -2.55
C GLY A 213 -4.69 9.83 -3.37
N SER A 214 -5.42 10.90 -3.07
CA SER A 214 -5.30 12.18 -3.78
C SER A 214 -3.94 12.83 -3.55
N ILE A 215 -3.46 12.89 -2.31
CA ILE A 215 -2.12 13.42 -1.98
C ILE A 215 -1.04 12.59 -2.68
N GLY A 216 -1.17 11.25 -2.62
CA GLY A 216 -0.23 10.35 -3.27
C GLY A 216 -0.19 10.50 -4.79
N ILE A 217 -1.32 10.59 -5.49
CA ILE A 217 -1.36 10.84 -6.94
C ILE A 217 -0.71 12.19 -7.27
N MET A 218 -1.00 13.25 -6.50
CA MET A 218 -0.36 14.55 -6.68
C MET A 218 1.16 14.48 -6.55
N SER A 219 1.68 13.69 -5.61
CA SER A 219 3.13 13.51 -5.43
C SER A 219 3.83 12.87 -6.64
N LEU A 220 3.11 12.05 -7.42
CA LEU A 220 3.66 11.39 -8.61
C LEU A 220 3.62 12.29 -9.87
N ILE A 221 2.72 13.29 -9.90
CA ILE A 221 2.54 14.19 -11.03
C ILE A 221 3.48 15.40 -10.91
N VAL A 222 3.63 15.94 -9.71
CA VAL A 222 4.38 17.17 -9.45
C VAL A 222 5.75 16.83 -8.87
N LEU A 223 6.84 17.10 -9.61
CA LEU A 223 8.20 16.77 -9.19
C LEU A 223 8.58 17.38 -7.82
N SER A 224 8.21 18.63 -7.56
CA SER A 224 8.41 19.26 -6.24
C SER A 224 7.52 18.70 -5.15
N GLY A 225 6.48 17.94 -5.52
CA GLY A 225 5.55 17.29 -4.60
C GLY A 225 5.94 15.89 -4.17
N ARG A 226 7.05 15.33 -4.67
CA ARG A 226 7.48 13.96 -4.33
C ARG A 226 7.50 13.64 -2.82
N PRO A 227 7.95 14.54 -1.93
CA PRO A 227 7.89 14.28 -0.48
C PRO A 227 6.46 14.13 0.07
N LEU A 228 5.42 14.60 -0.63
CA LEU A 228 4.03 14.38 -0.25
C LEU A 228 3.63 12.89 -0.31
N CYS A 229 4.41 12.05 -1.01
CA CYS A 229 4.23 10.60 -1.04
C CYS A 229 4.24 10.01 0.38
N GLU A 230 5.12 10.50 1.25
CA GLU A 230 5.23 10.07 2.65
C GLU A 230 3.95 10.37 3.44
N TRP A 231 3.35 11.54 3.25
CA TRP A 231 2.09 11.90 3.88
C TRP A 231 0.91 11.07 3.36
N GLY A 232 0.88 10.83 2.04
CA GLY A 232 -0.10 9.93 1.45
C GLY A 232 -0.01 8.52 2.03
N THR A 233 1.21 8.00 2.17
CA THR A 233 1.47 6.67 2.76
C THR A 233 1.11 6.60 4.23
N LEU A 234 1.44 7.62 5.02
CA LEU A 234 1.08 7.68 6.43
C LEU A 234 -0.44 7.66 6.63
N LEU A 235 -1.16 8.50 5.88
CA LEU A 235 -2.63 8.51 5.93
C LEU A 235 -3.24 7.18 5.50
N LEU A 236 -2.64 6.53 4.49
CA LEU A 236 -3.06 5.21 4.04
C LEU A 236 -2.84 4.13 5.11
N ALA A 237 -1.72 4.16 5.81
CA ALA A 237 -1.44 3.25 6.93
C ALA A 237 -2.49 3.41 8.06
N VAL A 238 -2.87 4.65 8.38
CA VAL A 238 -3.96 4.94 9.32
C VAL A 238 -5.29 4.37 8.79
N ALA A 239 -5.60 4.56 7.51
CA ALA A 239 -6.83 4.05 6.90
C ALA A 239 -6.88 2.51 6.93
N TRP A 240 -5.76 1.82 6.68
CA TRP A 240 -5.65 0.37 6.81
C TRP A 240 -5.88 -0.10 8.24
N LEU A 241 -5.27 0.57 9.23
CA LEU A 241 -5.45 0.26 10.64
C LEU A 241 -6.93 0.39 11.05
N VAL A 242 -7.57 1.50 10.70
CA VAL A 242 -8.99 1.73 11.01
C VAL A 242 -9.87 0.69 10.32
N SER A 243 -9.56 0.30 9.07
CA SER A 243 -10.26 -0.76 8.36
C SER A 243 -10.12 -2.12 9.05
N ALA A 244 -8.91 -2.46 9.53
CA ALA A 244 -8.65 -3.70 10.26
C ALA A 244 -9.40 -3.73 11.60
N VAL A 245 -9.39 -2.64 12.36
CA VAL A 245 -10.17 -2.50 13.61
C VAL A 245 -11.66 -2.64 13.34
N HIS A 246 -12.18 -1.95 12.31
CA HIS A 246 -13.60 -2.06 11.93
C HIS A 246 -13.97 -3.49 11.54
N ALA A 247 -13.13 -4.16 10.74
CA ALA A 247 -13.34 -5.55 10.34
C ALA A 247 -13.31 -6.48 11.56
N GLY A 248 -12.36 -6.32 12.47
CA GLY A 248 -12.26 -7.09 13.71
C GLY A 248 -13.50 -6.92 14.60
N VAL A 249 -13.89 -5.69 14.89
CA VAL A 249 -15.09 -5.40 15.68
C VAL A 249 -16.35 -6.04 15.07
N ARG A 250 -16.50 -5.98 13.74
CA ARG A 250 -17.65 -6.61 13.05
C ARG A 250 -17.61 -8.13 13.10
N THR A 251 -16.43 -8.70 13.06
CA THR A 251 -16.24 -10.16 13.08
C THR A 251 -16.55 -10.76 14.46
N PHE A 252 -16.06 -10.09 15.54
CA PHE A 252 -16.13 -10.63 16.90
C PHE A 252 -17.38 -10.20 17.70
N ARG A 253 -17.99 -9.04 17.42
CA ARG A 253 -19.25 -8.62 18.12
C ARG A 253 -20.50 -9.41 17.77
N ARG A 254 -20.46 -10.27 16.75
CA ARG A 254 -21.59 -11.09 16.32
C ARG A 254 -21.37 -12.59 16.59
N ALA A 255 -20.35 -12.93 17.36
CA ALA A 255 -20.16 -14.25 17.96
C ALA A 255 -20.85 -14.31 19.32
#